data_d63dad13fbfd12c3cb28f8969ca9c5f9
#
_entry.id   d63dad13fbfd12c3cb28f8969ca9c5f9
#
_cell.length_a   1.000
_cell.length_b   1.000
_cell.length_c   1.000
_cell.angle_alpha   90.00
_cell.angle_beta   90.00
_cell.angle_gamma   90.00
#
_symmetry.space_group_name_H-M   'P 1'
#
loop_
_entity.id
_entity.type
_entity.pdbx_description
1 polymer ?
#
loop_
_entity_poly.entity_id
_entity_poly.type
_entity_poly.pdbx_seq_one_letter_code
_entity_poly.pdbx_strand_id
1 'polypeptide(L)'
;MFKAFATIGFVLASGAAMASSYEVCDQPFALCAASSSSSTGRTIVVNGISYPEMVAVCPVMHGPAVGDTAGGNMKGSCANPGSGQVWSLYQPRKNIPQAPNWDPKTPAPYRTFTTAAGAGLSNMFSFSCTLTKKVKNVQLANCYGPADETLAGTPVPVGTKVITQAPVGASYPVGGPLP
;
A
#
# COMPACT_ATOMS: atom_id res chain seq x y z
N MET A 1 3.46 54.88 -36.98
CA MET A 1 3.71 54.26 -35.66
C MET A 1 2.79 53.04 -35.51
N PHE A 2 3.30 51.86 -35.78
CA PHE A 2 2.52 50.61 -35.59
C PHE A 2 2.93 49.98 -34.25
N LYS A 3 1.98 49.83 -33.34
CA LYS A 3 2.18 49.12 -32.07
C LYS A 3 1.85 47.62 -32.30
N ALA A 4 2.85 46.79 -32.22
CA ALA A 4 2.67 45.36 -32.21
C ALA A 4 2.22 44.89 -30.80
N PHE A 5 1.06 44.24 -30.72
CA PHE A 5 0.60 43.56 -29.51
C PHE A 5 1.13 42.11 -29.55
N ALA A 6 1.99 41.78 -28.61
CA ALA A 6 2.43 40.39 -28.39
C ALA A 6 1.38 39.67 -27.53
N THR A 7 0.74 38.71 -28.10
CA THR A 7 -0.21 37.81 -27.38
C THR A 7 0.61 36.69 -26.70
N ILE A 8 0.70 36.73 -25.40
CA ILE A 8 1.32 35.67 -24.61
C ILE A 8 0.28 34.53 -24.46
N GLY A 9 0.49 33.45 -25.19
CA GLY A 9 -0.32 32.26 -25.05
C GLY A 9 0.05 31.51 -23.75
N PHE A 10 -0.87 31.45 -22.81
CA PHE A 10 -0.78 30.59 -21.62
C PHE A 10 -1.07 29.14 -22.03
N VAL A 11 -0.05 28.30 -22.08
CA VAL A 11 -0.22 26.86 -22.24
C VAL A 11 -0.58 26.29 -20.85
N LEU A 12 -1.86 26.01 -20.64
CA LEU A 12 -2.33 25.24 -19.48
C LEU A 12 -1.90 23.78 -19.69
N ALA A 13 -0.83 23.35 -19.04
CA ALA A 13 -0.51 21.94 -18.92
C ALA A 13 -1.58 21.26 -18.06
N SER A 14 -2.54 20.62 -18.71
CA SER A 14 -3.52 19.75 -18.06
C SER A 14 -2.77 18.52 -17.54
N GLY A 15 -2.40 18.53 -16.27
CA GLY A 15 -1.97 17.32 -15.58
C GLY A 15 -3.15 16.35 -15.56
N ALA A 16 -3.10 15.29 -16.38
CA ALA A 16 -4.04 14.19 -16.28
C ALA A 16 -3.85 13.54 -14.91
N ALA A 17 -4.79 13.77 -13.99
CA ALA A 17 -4.90 12.98 -12.79
C ALA A 17 -5.12 11.52 -13.24
N MET A 18 -4.17 10.64 -12.98
CA MET A 18 -4.34 9.22 -13.22
C MET A 18 -5.47 8.75 -12.31
N ALA A 19 -6.62 8.43 -12.92
CA ALA A 19 -7.71 7.82 -12.20
C ALA A 19 -7.22 6.45 -11.71
N SER A 20 -7.26 6.21 -10.39
CA SER A 20 -7.00 4.90 -9.82
C SER A 20 -8.03 3.91 -10.39
N SER A 21 -7.56 2.81 -10.97
CA SER A 21 -8.39 1.73 -11.46
C SER A 21 -8.28 0.55 -10.51
N TYR A 22 -9.29 0.41 -9.65
CA TYR A 22 -9.39 -0.73 -8.75
C TYR A 22 -9.95 -1.93 -9.49
N GLU A 23 -9.20 -3.01 -9.50
CA GLU A 23 -9.62 -4.29 -10.10
C GLU A 23 -9.58 -5.40 -9.06
N VAL A 24 -10.44 -6.40 -9.26
CA VAL A 24 -10.43 -7.64 -8.47
C VAL A 24 -9.47 -8.63 -9.12
N CYS A 25 -8.38 -8.95 -8.42
CA CYS A 25 -7.40 -9.93 -8.81
C CYS A 25 -7.67 -11.25 -8.05
N ASP A 26 -7.71 -12.37 -8.76
CA ASP A 26 -7.91 -13.70 -8.17
C ASP A 26 -6.62 -14.51 -8.25
N GLN A 27 -5.71 -14.27 -7.32
CA GLN A 27 -4.39 -14.89 -7.22
C GLN A 27 -3.87 -14.85 -5.77
N PRO A 28 -2.77 -15.58 -5.45
CA PRO A 28 -2.10 -15.40 -4.17
C PRO A 28 -1.62 -13.96 -3.99
N PHE A 29 -1.83 -13.37 -2.81
CA PHE A 29 -1.47 -11.99 -2.52
C PHE A 29 -1.02 -11.82 -1.06
N ALA A 30 -0.18 -10.83 -0.80
CA ALA A 30 0.22 -10.45 0.54
C ALA A 30 -0.82 -9.50 1.16
N LEU A 31 -1.34 -9.83 2.35
CA LEU A 31 -2.31 -9.00 3.07
C LEU A 31 -1.60 -8.15 4.13
N CYS A 32 -1.03 -7.05 3.72
CA CYS A 32 -0.23 -6.21 4.61
C CYS A 32 -1.05 -5.43 5.65
N ALA A 33 -2.35 -5.24 5.44
CA ALA A 33 -3.23 -4.64 6.45
C ALA A 33 -3.23 -5.40 7.80
N ALA A 34 -2.78 -6.69 7.82
CA ALA A 34 -2.60 -7.50 9.02
C ALA A 34 -1.30 -7.19 9.78
N SER A 35 -0.43 -6.33 9.28
CA SER A 35 0.94 -6.19 9.71
C SER A 35 1.25 -4.78 10.22
N SER A 36 2.33 -4.68 10.96
CA SER A 36 3.07 -3.43 11.15
C SER A 36 4.34 -3.46 10.30
N SER A 37 4.91 -2.28 10.06
CA SER A 37 6.15 -2.12 9.33
C SER A 37 7.26 -1.56 10.23
N SER A 38 8.48 -1.62 9.72
CA SER A 38 9.67 -1.00 10.31
C SER A 38 10.49 -0.33 9.21
N SER A 39 11.24 0.71 9.58
CA SER A 39 12.15 1.38 8.66
C SER A 39 13.28 0.44 8.23
N THR A 40 13.62 0.48 6.94
CA THR A 40 14.81 -0.21 6.40
C THR A 40 16.07 0.65 6.49
N GLY A 41 15.94 1.93 6.84
CA GLY A 41 17.03 2.91 6.75
C GLY A 41 17.36 3.38 5.34
N ARG A 42 16.60 2.92 4.33
CA ARG A 42 16.75 3.30 2.91
C ARG A 42 15.64 4.25 2.47
N THR A 43 15.70 4.66 1.23
CA THR A 43 14.64 5.42 0.56
C THR A 43 14.04 4.62 -0.59
N ILE A 44 12.77 4.85 -0.89
CA ILE A 44 12.04 4.33 -2.05
C ILE A 44 11.49 5.51 -2.85
N VAL A 45 11.53 5.41 -4.17
CA VAL A 45 10.96 6.43 -5.07
C VAL A 45 9.59 5.97 -5.54
N VAL A 46 8.59 6.80 -5.28
CA VAL A 46 7.20 6.58 -5.72
C VAL A 46 6.73 7.81 -6.46
N ASN A 47 6.31 7.64 -7.71
CA ASN A 47 5.88 8.75 -8.58
C ASN A 47 6.88 9.90 -8.67
N GLY A 48 8.20 9.58 -8.68
CA GLY A 48 9.27 10.58 -8.76
C GLY A 48 9.62 11.26 -7.44
N ILE A 49 8.94 10.94 -6.35
CA ILE A 49 9.19 11.50 -5.01
C ILE A 49 9.91 10.43 -4.16
N SER A 50 10.93 10.85 -3.42
CA SER A 50 11.71 9.98 -2.53
C SER A 50 11.12 9.98 -1.12
N TYR A 51 10.86 8.79 -0.59
CA TYR A 51 10.29 8.56 0.75
C TYR A 51 11.17 7.63 1.57
N PRO A 52 11.11 7.69 2.91
CA PRO A 52 11.67 6.63 3.74
C PRO A 52 11.04 5.28 3.37
N GLU A 53 11.88 4.28 3.14
CA GLU A 53 11.42 2.93 2.85
C GLU A 53 11.07 2.17 4.13
N MET A 54 9.89 1.57 4.12
CA MET A 54 9.40 0.69 5.17
C MET A 54 9.33 -0.74 4.67
N VAL A 55 9.51 -1.71 5.56
CA VAL A 55 9.28 -3.13 5.29
C VAL A 55 8.22 -3.69 6.23
N ALA A 56 7.29 -4.45 5.67
CA ALA A 56 6.31 -5.22 6.42
C ALA A 56 6.41 -6.71 6.08
N VAL A 57 6.28 -7.57 7.10
CA VAL A 57 6.11 -9.00 6.91
C VAL A 57 4.63 -9.31 6.88
N CYS A 58 4.12 -9.76 5.75
CA CYS A 58 2.69 -9.91 5.48
C CYS A 58 2.32 -11.38 5.24
N PRO A 59 1.17 -11.87 5.73
CA PRO A 59 0.69 -13.20 5.39
C PRO A 59 0.24 -13.25 3.93
N VAL A 60 0.53 -14.35 3.25
CA VAL A 60 0.03 -14.62 1.90
C VAL A 60 -1.32 -15.31 2.00
N MET A 61 -2.29 -14.72 1.34
CA MET A 61 -3.68 -15.16 1.30
C MET A 61 -4.03 -15.61 -0.12
N HIS A 62 -5.21 -16.22 -0.26
CA HIS A 62 -5.75 -16.67 -1.54
C HIS A 62 -7.20 -16.21 -1.71
N GLY A 63 -7.60 -16.06 -2.95
CA GLY A 63 -8.94 -15.65 -3.38
C GLY A 63 -8.99 -14.19 -3.85
N PRO A 64 -10.18 -13.71 -4.22
CA PRO A 64 -10.33 -12.39 -4.82
C PRO A 64 -9.87 -11.29 -3.87
N ALA A 65 -9.07 -10.37 -4.38
CA ALA A 65 -8.55 -9.21 -3.65
C ALA A 65 -8.47 -8.00 -4.58
N VAL A 66 -8.60 -6.81 -4.02
CA VAL A 66 -8.57 -5.56 -4.79
C VAL A 66 -7.14 -5.07 -4.93
N GLY A 67 -6.76 -4.69 -6.16
CA GLY A 67 -5.51 -4.01 -6.50
C GLY A 67 -5.76 -2.72 -7.27
N ASP A 68 -4.83 -1.79 -7.21
CA ASP A 68 -4.81 -0.61 -8.07
C ASP A 68 -3.92 -0.87 -9.27
N THR A 69 -4.52 -1.34 -10.36
CA THR A 69 -3.79 -1.70 -11.58
C THR A 69 -3.28 -0.49 -12.35
N ALA A 70 -3.91 0.69 -12.21
CA ALA A 70 -3.49 1.92 -12.85
C ALA A 70 -2.45 2.71 -12.06
N GLY A 71 -2.22 2.40 -10.80
CA GLY A 71 -1.30 3.12 -9.89
C GLY A 71 0.19 3.05 -10.24
N GLY A 72 0.55 2.49 -11.39
CA GLY A 72 1.92 2.45 -11.92
C GLY A 72 2.74 1.22 -11.48
N ASN A 73 2.53 0.67 -10.31
CA ASN A 73 3.26 -0.51 -9.84
C ASN A 73 2.84 -1.78 -10.58
N MET A 74 1.54 -1.99 -10.75
CA MET A 74 0.97 -3.19 -11.37
C MET A 74 0.92 -3.11 -12.91
N LYS A 75 1.31 -1.98 -13.50
CA LYS A 75 1.43 -1.77 -14.96
C LYS A 75 0.16 -2.15 -15.74
N GLY A 76 -1.01 -1.83 -15.18
CA GLY A 76 -2.31 -2.07 -15.82
C GLY A 76 -2.79 -3.52 -15.77
N SER A 77 -2.24 -4.38 -14.92
CA SER A 77 -2.58 -5.80 -14.92
C SER A 77 -2.44 -6.45 -13.54
N CYS A 78 -3.33 -7.41 -13.24
CA CYS A 78 -3.18 -8.32 -12.11
C CYS A 78 -2.13 -9.42 -12.33
N ALA A 79 -1.40 -9.44 -13.45
CA ALA A 79 -0.40 -10.47 -13.70
C ALA A 79 0.62 -10.55 -12.55
N ASN A 80 1.11 -11.77 -12.27
CA ASN A 80 2.08 -12.01 -11.21
C ASN A 80 3.31 -11.10 -11.39
N PRO A 81 3.79 -10.42 -10.33
CA PRO A 81 4.92 -9.50 -10.43
C PRO A 81 6.25 -10.16 -10.80
N GLY A 82 6.38 -11.47 -10.57
CA GLY A 82 7.58 -12.23 -10.89
C GLY A 82 7.66 -13.57 -10.14
N SER A 83 8.65 -14.37 -10.48
CA SER A 83 8.91 -15.64 -9.79
C SER A 83 9.24 -15.39 -8.31
N GLY A 84 8.59 -16.10 -7.42
CA GLY A 84 8.78 -15.92 -5.97
C GLY A 84 8.22 -14.60 -5.42
N GLN A 85 7.36 -13.91 -6.16
CA GLN A 85 6.74 -12.67 -5.75
C GLN A 85 5.22 -12.75 -5.79
N VAL A 86 4.56 -11.87 -5.03
CA VAL A 86 3.11 -11.65 -5.03
C VAL A 86 2.84 -10.16 -4.87
N TRP A 87 1.67 -9.70 -5.30
CA TRP A 87 1.24 -8.33 -5.01
C TRP A 87 0.73 -8.20 -3.58
N SER A 88 0.96 -7.06 -2.95
CA SER A 88 0.23 -6.66 -1.76
C SER A 88 -1.12 -6.11 -2.18
N LEU A 89 -2.17 -6.84 -1.88
CA LEU A 89 -3.54 -6.47 -2.25
C LEU A 89 -4.42 -6.35 -1.02
N TYR A 90 -5.60 -5.79 -1.21
CA TYR A 90 -6.58 -5.62 -0.15
C TYR A 90 -7.74 -6.61 -0.32
N GLN A 91 -8.07 -7.29 0.77
CA GLN A 91 -9.27 -8.12 0.85
C GLN A 91 -10.00 -7.85 2.17
N PRO A 92 -11.27 -7.41 2.14
CA PRO A 92 -12.07 -7.24 3.35
C PRO A 92 -12.41 -8.62 3.93
N ARG A 93 -11.69 -9.04 4.97
CA ARG A 93 -11.97 -10.26 5.71
C ARG A 93 -12.25 -9.95 7.16
N LYS A 94 -13.24 -10.64 7.74
CA LYS A 94 -13.53 -10.52 9.16
C LYS A 94 -12.42 -11.09 10.03
N ASN A 95 -11.72 -12.12 9.52
CA ASN A 95 -10.77 -12.91 10.27
C ASN A 95 -9.51 -13.15 9.44
N ILE A 96 -8.41 -12.49 9.79
CA ILE A 96 -7.11 -12.70 9.16
C ILE A 96 -6.05 -13.04 10.19
N PRO A 97 -5.01 -13.82 9.80
CA PRO A 97 -3.86 -14.07 10.65
C PRO A 97 -3.20 -12.76 11.06
N GLN A 98 -2.74 -12.65 12.29
CA GLN A 98 -2.08 -11.44 12.80
C GLN A 98 -0.66 -11.73 13.28
N ALA A 99 0.27 -10.81 12.96
CA ALA A 99 1.61 -10.84 13.53
C ALA A 99 1.58 -10.71 15.06
N PRO A 100 2.52 -11.30 15.79
CA PRO A 100 3.61 -12.16 15.32
C PRO A 100 3.20 -13.63 15.14
N ASN A 101 1.98 -13.98 15.51
CA ASN A 101 1.57 -15.40 15.58
C ASN A 101 1.25 -16.00 14.21
N TRP A 102 0.83 -15.19 13.23
CA TRP A 102 0.38 -15.64 11.91
C TRP A 102 -0.48 -16.90 11.99
N ASP A 103 -1.34 -16.97 13.03
CA ASP A 103 -2.20 -18.12 13.28
C ASP A 103 -3.64 -17.78 12.84
N PRO A 104 -4.19 -18.48 11.82
CA PRO A 104 -5.55 -18.23 11.37
C PRO A 104 -6.62 -18.53 12.45
N LYS A 105 -6.25 -19.19 13.55
CA LYS A 105 -7.17 -19.47 14.67
C LYS A 105 -7.32 -18.29 15.63
N THR A 106 -6.43 -17.32 15.57
CA THR A 106 -6.45 -16.08 16.38
C THR A 106 -6.58 -14.84 15.49
N PRO A 107 -7.72 -14.66 14.84
CA PRO A 107 -7.92 -13.54 13.92
C PRO A 107 -8.12 -12.23 14.68
N ALA A 108 -7.67 -11.14 14.09
CA ALA A 108 -7.95 -9.81 14.59
C ALA A 108 -9.03 -9.11 13.74
N PRO A 109 -9.98 -8.44 14.37
CA PRO A 109 -10.95 -7.61 13.68
C PRO A 109 -10.27 -6.36 13.10
N TYR A 110 -10.89 -5.78 12.10
CA TYR A 110 -10.53 -4.44 11.66
C TYR A 110 -10.72 -3.43 12.80
N ARG A 111 -9.81 -2.49 12.87
CA ARG A 111 -9.91 -1.31 13.74
C ARG A 111 -9.54 -0.07 12.97
N THR A 112 -10.00 1.07 13.42
CA THR A 112 -9.58 2.36 12.91
C THR A 112 -8.62 3.03 13.89
N PHE A 113 -7.71 3.83 13.36
CA PHE A 113 -6.96 4.81 14.14
C PHE A 113 -6.94 6.14 13.37
N THR A 114 -6.69 7.22 14.10
CA THR A 114 -6.57 8.56 13.51
C THR A 114 -5.09 8.91 13.41
N THR A 115 -4.66 9.34 12.24
CA THR A 115 -3.26 9.74 12.04
C THR A 115 -2.93 10.98 12.86
N ALA A 116 -1.75 10.99 13.48
CA ALA A 116 -1.20 12.13 14.21
C ALA A 116 0.10 12.58 13.53
N ALA A 117 0.61 13.75 13.91
CA ALA A 117 1.91 14.18 13.43
C ALA A 117 3.00 13.15 13.81
N GLY A 118 3.79 12.72 12.83
CA GLY A 118 4.79 11.68 13.02
C GLY A 118 4.24 10.26 13.22
N ALA A 119 2.94 10.06 13.01
CA ALA A 119 2.36 8.72 13.03
C ALA A 119 2.97 7.90 11.90
N GLY A 120 3.67 6.83 12.26
CA GLY A 120 4.31 5.93 11.31
C GLY A 120 3.28 5.05 10.62
N LEU A 121 2.64 5.56 9.59
CA LEU A 121 1.84 4.79 8.66
C LEU A 121 2.72 4.40 7.49
N SER A 122 2.55 3.20 6.97
CA SER A 122 3.18 2.80 5.71
C SER A 122 2.15 2.25 4.74
N ASN A 123 2.36 2.52 3.47
CA ASN A 123 1.52 2.02 2.40
C ASN A 123 2.25 0.96 1.59
N MET A 124 1.69 -0.27 1.61
CA MET A 124 2.20 -1.39 0.82
C MET A 124 1.23 -1.78 -0.30
N PHE A 125 0.12 -1.06 -0.46
CA PHE A 125 -0.94 -1.44 -1.40
C PHE A 125 -0.47 -1.37 -2.86
N SER A 126 -0.69 -2.47 -3.58
CA SER A 126 -0.25 -2.67 -4.98
C SER A 126 1.27 -2.63 -5.19
N PHE A 127 2.07 -2.85 -4.14
CA PHE A 127 3.51 -3.08 -4.25
C PHE A 127 3.81 -4.58 -4.37
N SER A 128 4.90 -4.92 -5.05
CA SER A 128 5.37 -6.30 -5.14
C SER A 128 6.06 -6.72 -3.84
N CYS A 129 5.81 -7.97 -3.43
CA CYS A 129 6.34 -8.56 -2.20
C CYS A 129 7.10 -9.84 -2.55
N THR A 130 8.23 -10.08 -1.89
CA THR A 130 9.01 -11.29 -2.06
C THR A 130 8.57 -12.36 -1.07
N LEU A 131 8.24 -13.54 -1.55
CA LEU A 131 7.90 -14.69 -0.71
C LEU A 131 9.08 -15.06 0.20
N THR A 132 8.77 -15.41 1.44
CA THR A 132 9.76 -15.81 2.45
C THR A 132 9.38 -17.17 3.06
N LYS A 133 9.76 -17.44 4.29
CA LYS A 133 9.46 -18.68 4.98
C LYS A 133 7.99 -18.79 5.39
N LYS A 134 7.53 -20.03 5.61
CA LYS A 134 6.26 -20.30 6.27
C LYS A 134 6.42 -20.26 7.79
N VAL A 135 5.41 -19.74 8.47
CA VAL A 135 5.28 -19.77 9.93
C VAL A 135 3.91 -20.35 10.25
N LYS A 136 3.85 -21.41 11.05
CA LYS A 136 2.60 -22.13 11.39
C LYS A 136 1.69 -22.39 10.16
N ASN A 137 2.28 -22.87 9.06
CA ASN A 137 1.62 -23.12 7.77
C ASN A 137 1.13 -21.88 7.01
N VAL A 138 1.35 -20.67 7.51
CA VAL A 138 1.09 -19.43 6.78
C VAL A 138 2.33 -19.06 5.97
N GLN A 139 2.19 -18.96 4.66
CA GLN A 139 3.23 -18.41 3.79
C GLN A 139 3.37 -16.91 4.09
N LEU A 140 4.60 -16.42 4.25
CA LEU A 140 4.87 -15.00 4.47
C LEU A 140 5.56 -14.38 3.26
N ALA A 141 5.44 -13.06 3.15
CA ALA A 141 6.14 -12.24 2.16
C ALA A 141 6.67 -10.96 2.81
N ASN A 142 7.82 -10.50 2.37
CA ASN A 142 8.34 -9.17 2.69
C ASN A 142 7.85 -8.18 1.64
N CYS A 143 7.14 -7.17 2.09
CA CYS A 143 6.63 -6.08 1.28
C CYS A 143 7.35 -4.79 1.64
N TYR A 144 7.74 -4.03 0.64
CA TYR A 144 8.42 -2.74 0.79
C TYR A 144 7.52 -1.65 0.25
N GLY A 145 7.49 -0.52 0.92
CA GLY A 145 6.68 0.62 0.50
C GLY A 145 7.08 1.91 1.22
N PRO A 146 6.52 3.04 0.83
CA PRO A 146 6.80 4.34 1.43
C PRO A 146 6.19 4.49 2.83
N ALA A 147 6.85 5.26 3.68
CA ALA A 147 6.26 5.77 4.91
C ALA A 147 5.26 6.89 4.59
N ASP A 148 4.25 7.03 5.44
CA ASP A 148 3.31 8.17 5.48
C ASP A 148 2.58 8.47 4.14
N GLU A 149 2.32 7.42 3.34
CA GLU A 149 1.72 7.54 2.03
C GLU A 149 0.27 7.06 2.00
N THR A 150 -0.52 7.74 1.17
CA THR A 150 -1.85 7.25 0.75
C THR A 150 -1.72 6.34 -0.48
N LEU A 151 -2.84 5.71 -0.87
CA LEU A 151 -2.91 4.87 -2.08
C LEU A 151 -2.51 5.62 -3.36
N ALA A 152 -2.65 6.94 -3.38
CA ALA A 152 -2.34 7.79 -4.54
C ALA A 152 -0.92 8.39 -4.50
N GLY A 153 -0.05 7.97 -3.57
CA GLY A 153 1.27 8.58 -3.41
C GLY A 153 1.23 9.98 -2.80
N THR A 154 0.14 10.33 -2.12
CA THR A 154 -0.03 11.59 -1.40
C THR A 154 0.13 11.36 0.09
N PRO A 155 0.89 12.20 0.81
CA PRO A 155 1.03 12.08 2.27
C PRO A 155 -0.32 12.07 2.98
N VAL A 156 -0.47 11.19 3.96
CA VAL A 156 -1.71 11.07 4.73
C VAL A 156 -1.86 12.28 5.66
N PRO A 157 -2.89 13.12 5.48
CA PRO A 157 -3.10 14.26 6.37
C PRO A 157 -3.30 13.84 7.83
N VAL A 158 -2.82 14.66 8.76
CA VAL A 158 -3.14 14.51 10.19
C VAL A 158 -4.65 14.54 10.39
N GLY A 159 -5.17 13.65 11.23
CA GLY A 159 -6.60 13.51 11.49
C GLY A 159 -7.33 12.56 10.54
N THR A 160 -6.63 11.95 9.56
CA THR A 160 -7.23 10.97 8.66
C THR A 160 -7.54 9.67 9.41
N LYS A 161 -8.75 9.13 9.23
CA LYS A 161 -9.10 7.81 9.73
C LYS A 161 -8.56 6.74 8.77
N VAL A 162 -7.81 5.82 9.32
CA VAL A 162 -7.18 4.72 8.59
C VAL A 162 -7.68 3.40 9.15
N ILE A 163 -7.94 2.43 8.28
CA ILE A 163 -8.32 1.08 8.67
C ILE A 163 -7.10 0.16 8.62
N THR A 164 -6.93 -0.62 9.69
CA THR A 164 -5.85 -1.60 9.82
C THR A 164 -6.32 -2.84 10.57
N GLN A 165 -5.62 -3.93 10.39
CA GLN A 165 -5.70 -5.14 11.22
C GLN A 165 -4.36 -5.45 11.90
N ALA A 166 -3.39 -4.51 11.85
CA ALA A 166 -2.13 -4.63 12.56
C ALA A 166 -2.36 -4.83 14.08
N PRO A 167 -1.43 -5.44 14.80
CA PRO A 167 -1.52 -5.60 16.25
C PRO A 167 -1.80 -4.28 16.98
N VAL A 168 -2.58 -4.35 18.05
CA VAL A 168 -2.80 -3.19 18.92
C VAL A 168 -1.46 -2.74 19.51
N GLY A 169 -1.18 -1.45 19.48
CA GLY A 169 0.09 -0.90 19.94
C GLY A 169 1.24 -0.97 18.93
N ALA A 170 1.00 -1.43 17.70
CA ALA A 170 2.00 -1.37 16.64
C ALA A 170 2.41 0.08 16.36
N SER A 171 3.72 0.35 16.36
CA SER A 171 4.25 1.71 16.14
C SER A 171 4.03 2.20 14.71
N TYR A 172 4.02 1.28 13.75
CA TYR A 172 3.88 1.57 12.32
C TYR A 172 2.88 0.60 11.68
N PRO A 173 1.56 0.75 11.95
CA PRO A 173 0.56 -0.12 11.35
C PRO A 173 0.55 0.08 9.83
N VAL A 174 0.42 -1.01 9.08
CA VAL A 174 0.12 -0.94 7.66
C VAL A 174 -1.38 -0.77 7.50
N GLY A 175 -1.78 0.19 6.71
CA GLY A 175 -3.18 0.47 6.49
C GLY A 175 -3.36 1.58 5.48
N GLY A 176 -4.60 1.89 5.16
CA GLY A 176 -4.95 2.97 4.27
C GLY A 176 -6.41 3.33 4.38
N PRO A 177 -6.83 4.46 3.82
CA PRO A 177 -8.23 4.72 3.61
C PRO A 177 -8.77 3.63 2.69
N LEU A 178 -9.89 3.03 3.08
CA LEU A 178 -10.60 2.13 2.18
C LEU A 178 -11.30 2.95 1.10
N PRO A 179 -11.31 2.48 -0.14
CA PRO A 179 -12.10 3.08 -1.20
C PRO A 179 -13.59 2.99 -0.91
#